data_489bf4ea0178c3a124966d3a766fb9c4
#
_entry.id   489bf4ea0178c3a124966d3a766fb9c4
#
_cell.length_a   1.000
_cell.length_b   1.000
_cell.length_c   1.000
_cell.angle_alpha   90.00
_cell.angle_beta   90.00
_cell.angle_gamma   90.00
#
_symmetry.space_group_name_H-M   'P 1'
#
loop_
_entity.id
_entity.type
_entity.pdbx_description
1 polymer ?
#
loop_
_entity_poly.entity_id
_entity_poly.type
_entity_poly.pdbx_seq_one_letter_code
_entity_poly.pdbx_strand_id
1 'polypeptide(L)'
;MQEKQQTRHKDIERLSFLTQEERIAVMEFAELIRKRFGSMIKEIILFGSKVRGKSEKESDIDILLVLSSLSWEIKKSISEQAAEENMKHNVLISTVRYDVSAWDDPVIKASPFAKTVRREGVWL
;
A
#
# COMPACT_ATOMS: atom_id res chain seq x y z
N MET A 1 11.02 12.56 -12.46
CA MET A 1 9.59 12.81 -12.42
C MET A 1 9.05 12.63 -11.02
N GLN A 2 8.41 13.64 -10.49
CA GLN A 2 8.02 13.67 -9.09
C GLN A 2 6.53 13.47 -8.85
N GLU A 3 5.76 13.39 -9.89
CA GLU A 3 4.31 13.35 -9.78
C GLU A 3 3.81 12.14 -8.99
N LYS A 4 4.47 11.01 -9.15
CA LYS A 4 4.09 9.81 -8.43
C LYS A 4 4.34 9.90 -6.93
N GLN A 5 5.19 10.81 -6.52
CA GLN A 5 5.58 10.94 -5.13
C GLN A 5 4.73 11.94 -4.36
N GLN A 6 3.80 12.60 -5.06
CA GLN A 6 2.93 13.56 -4.47
C GLN A 6 1.50 13.02 -4.47
N THR A 7 0.85 13.08 -3.33
CA THR A 7 -0.54 12.71 -3.25
C THR A 7 -1.36 13.79 -3.92
N ARG A 8 -2.03 13.43 -5.00
CA ARG A 8 -2.84 14.38 -5.76
C ARG A 8 -4.15 14.64 -5.06
N HIS A 9 -4.79 15.74 -5.42
CA HIS A 9 -6.09 16.09 -4.86
C HIS A 9 -7.10 14.95 -4.97
N LYS A 10 -7.23 14.37 -6.16
CA LYS A 10 -8.18 13.28 -6.36
C LYS A 10 -7.82 12.03 -5.55
N ASP A 11 -6.53 11.82 -5.31
CA ASP A 11 -6.09 10.68 -4.52
C ASP A 11 -6.41 10.91 -3.04
N ILE A 12 -6.24 12.13 -2.57
CA ILE A 12 -6.63 12.49 -1.21
C ILE A 12 -8.13 12.29 -1.02
N GLU A 13 -8.93 12.69 -2.00
CA GLU A 13 -10.37 12.50 -1.95
C GLU A 13 -10.75 11.03 -1.88
N ARG A 14 -10.01 10.18 -2.57
CA ARG A 14 -10.29 8.74 -2.57
C ARG A 14 -9.99 8.11 -1.23
N LEU A 15 -9.18 8.74 -0.40
CA LEU A 15 -8.96 8.29 0.97
C LEU A 15 -10.19 8.49 1.84
N SER A 16 -11.18 9.25 1.38
CA SER A 16 -12.40 9.47 2.13
C SER A 16 -13.25 8.20 2.31
N PHE A 17 -12.96 7.16 1.52
CA PHE A 17 -13.63 5.87 1.69
C PHE A 17 -13.13 5.09 2.90
N LEU A 18 -12.01 5.52 3.49
CA LEU A 18 -11.52 4.94 4.73
C LEU A 18 -12.22 5.60 5.91
N THR A 19 -12.44 4.83 6.97
CA THR A 19 -12.84 5.45 8.24
C THR A 19 -11.68 6.29 8.76
N GLN A 20 -11.95 7.13 9.75
CA GLN A 20 -10.89 7.92 10.36
C GLN A 20 -9.78 7.05 10.92
N GLU A 21 -10.14 5.97 11.63
CA GLU A 21 -9.16 5.05 12.19
C GLU A 21 -8.35 4.37 11.11
N GLU A 22 -9.00 3.95 10.04
CA GLU A 22 -8.30 3.33 8.92
C GLU A 22 -7.34 4.31 8.27
N ARG A 23 -7.75 5.55 8.10
CA ARG A 23 -6.89 6.56 7.48
C ARG A 23 -5.66 6.82 8.33
N ILE A 24 -5.84 6.97 9.63
CA ILE A 24 -4.73 7.18 10.54
C ILE A 24 -3.76 6.01 10.47
N ALA A 25 -4.29 4.79 10.52
CA ALA A 25 -3.47 3.58 10.49
C ALA A 25 -2.68 3.48 9.18
N VAL A 26 -3.33 3.74 8.06
CA VAL A 26 -2.69 3.66 6.74
C VAL A 26 -1.58 4.68 6.61
N MET A 27 -1.83 5.92 7.01
CA MET A 27 -0.82 6.96 6.90
C MET A 27 0.35 6.70 7.83
N GLU A 28 0.06 6.24 9.05
CA GLU A 28 1.11 5.91 10.00
C GLU A 28 1.95 4.73 9.50
N PHE A 29 1.29 3.70 8.97
CA PHE A 29 1.97 2.55 8.39
C PHE A 29 2.92 2.97 7.27
N ALA A 30 2.42 3.77 6.33
CA ALA A 30 3.23 4.24 5.21
C ALA A 30 4.44 5.04 5.70
N GLU A 31 4.25 5.92 6.67
CA GLU A 31 5.32 6.72 7.22
C GLU A 31 6.38 5.85 7.88
N LEU A 32 5.96 4.89 8.69
CA LEU A 32 6.88 4.00 9.40
C LEU A 32 7.67 3.12 8.43
N ILE A 33 7.02 2.63 7.38
CA ILE A 33 7.69 1.82 6.36
C ILE A 33 8.73 2.66 5.63
N ARG A 34 8.39 3.89 5.25
CA ARG A 34 9.35 4.78 4.59
C ARG A 34 10.52 5.12 5.49
N LYS A 35 10.26 5.33 6.76
CA LYS A 35 11.29 5.65 7.72
C LYS A 35 12.24 4.46 7.92
N ARG A 36 11.68 3.27 7.98
CA ARG A 36 12.46 2.06 8.24
C ARG A 36 13.30 1.63 7.05
N PHE A 37 12.75 1.69 5.85
CA PHE A 37 13.41 1.16 4.66
C PHE A 37 13.96 2.24 3.73
N GLY A 38 13.58 3.48 3.94
CA GLY A 38 14.16 4.60 3.20
C GLY A 38 14.09 4.45 1.70
N SER A 39 15.23 4.62 1.04
CA SER A 39 15.30 4.59 -0.41
C SER A 39 15.00 3.23 -1.03
N MET A 40 14.92 2.18 -0.21
CA MET A 40 14.51 0.87 -0.72
C MET A 40 13.05 0.85 -1.15
N ILE A 41 12.23 1.72 -0.58
CA ILE A 41 10.81 1.80 -0.93
C ILE A 41 10.68 2.52 -2.27
N LYS A 42 10.09 1.83 -3.25
CA LYS A 42 9.84 2.40 -4.56
C LYS A 42 8.41 2.87 -4.69
N GLU A 43 7.46 2.09 -4.21
CA GLU A 43 6.05 2.47 -4.26
C GLU A 43 5.31 1.92 -3.06
N ILE A 44 4.34 2.68 -2.58
CA ILE A 44 3.37 2.24 -1.58
C ILE A 44 2.01 2.63 -2.16
N ILE A 45 1.16 1.63 -2.43
CA ILE A 45 -0.09 1.87 -3.14
C ILE A 45 -1.24 1.24 -2.38
N LEU A 46 -2.23 2.05 -2.04
CA LEU A 46 -3.48 1.57 -1.49
C LEU A 46 -4.37 1.13 -2.66
N PHE A 47 -4.93 -0.07 -2.59
CA PHE A 47 -5.77 -0.59 -3.67
C PHE A 47 -6.92 -1.40 -3.09
N GLY A 48 -7.72 -1.98 -3.98
CA GLY A 48 -8.80 -2.87 -3.58
C GLY A 48 -10.10 -2.12 -3.26
N SER A 49 -10.97 -2.78 -2.51
CA SER A 49 -12.32 -2.28 -2.30
C SER A 49 -12.36 -0.94 -1.54
N LYS A 50 -11.38 -0.67 -0.69
CA LYS A 50 -11.34 0.57 0.07
C LYS A 50 -11.15 1.81 -0.82
N VAL A 51 -10.54 1.66 -2.00
CA VAL A 51 -10.38 2.78 -2.93
C VAL A 51 -11.55 2.90 -3.89
N ARG A 52 -12.35 1.83 -4.03
CA ARG A 52 -13.51 1.85 -4.91
C ARG A 52 -14.79 2.28 -4.22
N GLY A 53 -14.76 2.43 -2.90
CA GLY A 53 -15.93 2.82 -2.15
C GLY A 53 -17.00 1.75 -2.07
N LYS A 54 -16.64 0.50 -2.30
CA LYS A 54 -17.58 -0.63 -2.31
C LYS A 54 -17.29 -1.61 -1.19
N SER A 55 -16.43 -1.23 -0.26
CA SER A 55 -16.03 -2.13 0.80
C SER A 55 -17.06 -2.19 1.91
N GLU A 56 -17.12 -3.32 2.56
CA GLU A 56 -17.81 -3.45 3.81
C GLU A 56 -16.90 -2.95 4.92
N LYS A 57 -17.50 -2.64 6.06
CA LYS A 57 -16.79 -2.06 7.19
C LYS A 57 -15.58 -2.88 7.62
N GLU A 58 -15.68 -4.20 7.50
CA GLU A 58 -14.65 -5.11 8.01
C GLU A 58 -13.74 -5.67 6.92
N SER A 59 -13.83 -5.14 5.70
CA SER A 59 -12.95 -5.61 4.65
C SER A 59 -11.52 -5.14 4.89
N ASP A 60 -10.56 -5.90 4.32
CA ASP A 60 -9.15 -5.58 4.45
C ASP A 60 -8.79 -4.28 3.76
N ILE A 61 -7.78 -3.62 4.30
CA ILE A 61 -7.13 -2.48 3.66
C ILE A 61 -5.94 -3.03 2.92
N ASP A 62 -6.00 -3.04 1.59
CA ASP A 62 -4.97 -3.66 0.79
C ASP A 62 -3.89 -2.65 0.40
N ILE A 63 -2.65 -2.95 0.76
CA ILE A 63 -1.51 -2.08 0.46
C ILE A 63 -0.45 -2.87 -0.28
N LEU A 64 -0.05 -2.35 -1.43
CA LEU A 64 1.03 -2.93 -2.22
C LEU A 64 2.31 -2.17 -1.93
N LEU A 65 3.37 -2.92 -1.69
CA LEU A 65 4.70 -2.36 -1.47
C LEU A 65 5.64 -2.86 -2.54
N VAL A 66 6.34 -1.94 -3.19
CA VAL A 66 7.38 -2.28 -4.16
C VAL A 66 8.70 -1.79 -3.59
N LEU A 67 9.66 -2.69 -3.47
CA LEU A 67 10.95 -2.39 -2.88
C LEU A 67 12.08 -2.74 -3.87
N SER A 68 13.25 -2.15 -3.67
CA SER A 68 14.39 -2.45 -4.53
C SER A 68 14.84 -3.90 -4.39
N SER A 69 14.62 -4.51 -3.22
CA SER A 69 14.87 -5.92 -3.00
C SER A 69 13.99 -6.43 -1.87
N LEU A 70 13.78 -7.74 -1.83
CA LEU A 70 12.97 -8.38 -0.80
C LEU A 70 13.71 -9.58 -0.26
N SER A 71 14.20 -9.47 0.98
CA SER A 71 14.72 -10.61 1.70
C SER A 71 13.64 -11.14 2.64
N TRP A 72 13.88 -12.30 3.20
CA TRP A 72 12.97 -12.85 4.19
C TRP A 72 12.83 -11.92 5.40
N GLU A 73 13.94 -11.33 5.82
CA GLU A 73 13.93 -10.40 6.95
C GLU A 73 13.10 -9.15 6.68
N ILE A 74 13.19 -8.63 5.46
CA ILE A 74 12.39 -7.46 5.07
C ILE A 74 10.91 -7.82 5.08
N LYS A 75 10.55 -8.96 4.50
CA LYS A 75 9.15 -9.41 4.48
C LYS A 75 8.62 -9.57 5.90
N LYS A 76 9.40 -10.17 6.78
CA LYS A 76 9.02 -10.35 8.17
C LYS A 76 8.80 -9.02 8.86
N SER A 77 9.70 -8.08 8.64
CA SER A 77 9.62 -6.75 9.25
C SER A 77 8.37 -6.01 8.79
N ILE A 78 8.03 -6.11 7.51
CA ILE A 78 6.81 -5.49 6.98
C ILE A 78 5.57 -6.11 7.63
N SER A 79 5.54 -7.43 7.72
CA SER A 79 4.41 -8.13 8.34
C SER A 79 4.25 -7.74 9.81
N GLU A 80 5.36 -7.61 10.52
CA GLU A 80 5.31 -7.21 11.92
C GLU A 80 4.79 -5.78 12.08
N GLN A 81 5.21 -4.89 11.20
CA GLN A 81 4.74 -3.51 11.23
C GLN A 81 3.23 -3.43 10.97
N ALA A 82 2.75 -4.20 9.98
CA ALA A 82 1.32 -4.25 9.69
C ALA A 82 0.55 -4.80 10.90
N ALA A 83 1.06 -5.84 11.52
CA ALA A 83 0.41 -6.43 12.69
C ALA A 83 0.33 -5.42 13.85
N GLU A 84 1.38 -4.64 14.08
CA GLU A 84 1.36 -3.63 15.12
C GLU A 84 0.29 -2.57 14.86
N GLU A 85 0.19 -2.10 13.60
CA GLU A 85 -0.81 -1.11 13.24
C GLU A 85 -2.22 -1.67 13.39
N ASN A 86 -2.40 -2.93 12.99
CA ASN A 86 -3.70 -3.59 13.12
C ASN A 86 -4.15 -3.67 14.56
N MET A 87 -3.25 -4.01 15.45
CA MET A 87 -3.56 -4.07 16.88
C MET A 87 -3.79 -2.69 17.47
N LYS A 88 -2.95 -1.73 17.10
CA LYS A 88 -3.00 -0.38 17.66
C LYS A 88 -4.29 0.34 17.28
N HIS A 89 -4.75 0.17 16.05
CA HIS A 89 -5.87 0.93 15.51
C HIS A 89 -7.11 0.07 15.25
N ASN A 90 -7.06 -1.21 15.56
CA ASN A 90 -8.17 -2.13 15.34
C ASN A 90 -8.64 -2.11 13.88
N VAL A 91 -7.69 -2.30 12.97
CA VAL A 91 -7.93 -2.33 11.52
C VAL A 91 -7.32 -3.59 10.95
N LEU A 92 -7.50 -3.81 9.65
CA LEU A 92 -6.97 -5.00 8.96
C LEU A 92 -6.18 -4.57 7.74
N ILE A 93 -4.92 -4.18 7.94
CA ILE A 93 -4.00 -3.91 6.84
C ILE A 93 -3.43 -5.24 6.35
N SER A 94 -3.58 -5.48 5.05
CA SER A 94 -3.05 -6.65 4.38
C SER A 94 -2.07 -6.17 3.31
N THR A 95 -0.86 -6.73 3.28
CA THR A 95 0.17 -6.26 2.35
C THR A 95 0.46 -7.28 1.26
N VAL A 96 0.69 -6.77 0.05
CA VAL A 96 1.24 -7.50 -1.08
C VAL A 96 2.58 -6.87 -1.38
N ARG A 97 3.62 -7.69 -1.54
CA ARG A 97 4.99 -7.18 -1.67
C ARG A 97 5.65 -7.74 -2.93
N TYR A 98 6.29 -6.84 -3.68
CA TYR A 98 7.10 -7.21 -4.83
C TYR A 98 8.43 -6.49 -4.73
N ASP A 99 9.50 -7.12 -5.26
CA ASP A 99 10.66 -6.29 -5.56
C ASP A 99 10.41 -5.60 -6.92
N VAL A 100 11.19 -4.57 -7.20
CA VAL A 100 10.97 -3.76 -8.39
C VAL A 100 11.15 -4.57 -9.66
N SER A 101 12.08 -5.51 -9.65
CA SER A 101 12.34 -6.36 -10.80
C SER A 101 11.12 -7.21 -11.16
N ALA A 102 10.48 -7.79 -10.15
CA ALA A 102 9.27 -8.59 -10.36
C ALA A 102 8.09 -7.72 -10.75
N TRP A 103 7.91 -6.57 -10.09
CA TRP A 103 6.77 -5.68 -10.38
C TRP A 103 6.82 -5.15 -11.80
N ASP A 104 8.05 -4.88 -12.31
CA ASP A 104 8.23 -4.36 -13.67
C ASP A 104 8.39 -5.45 -14.73
N ASP A 105 8.39 -6.72 -14.34
CA ASP A 105 8.45 -7.82 -15.29
C ASP A 105 7.26 -7.75 -16.24
N PRO A 106 7.48 -7.93 -17.57
CA PRO A 106 6.39 -7.78 -18.53
C PRO A 106 5.21 -8.70 -18.27
N VAL A 107 5.44 -9.90 -17.76
CA VAL A 107 4.35 -10.84 -17.47
C VAL A 107 3.49 -10.32 -16.33
N ILE A 108 4.13 -9.90 -15.25
CA ILE A 108 3.40 -9.34 -14.10
C ILE A 108 2.69 -8.04 -14.50
N LYS A 109 3.40 -7.19 -15.22
CA LYS A 109 2.86 -5.91 -15.66
C LYS A 109 1.61 -6.06 -16.51
N ALA A 110 1.55 -7.12 -17.31
CA ALA A 110 0.41 -7.41 -18.16
C ALA A 110 -0.74 -8.09 -17.42
N SER A 111 -0.53 -8.50 -16.18
CA SER A 111 -1.56 -9.22 -15.43
C SER A 111 -2.74 -8.30 -15.11
N PRO A 112 -3.96 -8.85 -15.00
CA PRO A 112 -5.11 -8.07 -14.60
C PRO A 112 -4.92 -7.37 -13.26
N PHE A 113 -4.27 -8.04 -12.31
CA PHE A 113 -4.00 -7.48 -10.99
C PHE A 113 -3.16 -6.20 -11.10
N ALA A 114 -2.02 -6.29 -11.79
CA ALA A 114 -1.12 -5.14 -11.89
C ALA A 114 -1.77 -3.98 -12.63
N LYS A 115 -2.52 -4.29 -13.69
CA LYS A 115 -3.23 -3.26 -14.44
C LYS A 115 -4.27 -2.56 -13.58
N THR A 116 -5.02 -3.32 -12.79
CA THR A 116 -6.03 -2.76 -11.91
C THR A 116 -5.40 -1.87 -10.84
N VAL A 117 -4.31 -2.34 -10.21
CA VAL A 117 -3.63 -1.54 -9.20
C VAL A 117 -3.13 -0.23 -9.79
N ARG A 118 -2.51 -0.28 -10.97
CA ARG A 118 -1.97 0.93 -11.60
C ARG A 118 -3.05 1.92 -12.01
N ARG A 119 -4.21 1.41 -12.39
CA ARG A 119 -5.32 2.27 -12.81
C ARG A 119 -6.07 2.87 -11.61
N GLU A 120 -6.29 2.08 -10.58
CA GLU A 120 -7.17 2.48 -9.48
C GLU A 120 -6.46 2.83 -8.19
N GLY A 121 -5.19 2.46 -8.05
CA GLY A 121 -4.48 2.63 -6.80
C GLY A 121 -4.29 4.08 -6.38
N VAL A 122 -4.12 4.26 -5.07
CA VAL A 122 -3.79 5.56 -4.48
C VAL A 122 -2.37 5.46 -3.94
N TRP A 123 -1.48 6.30 -4.48
CA TRP A 123 -0.08 6.31 -4.04
C TRP A 123 0.04 7.07 -2.73
N LEU A 124 0.64 6.39 -1.76
CA LEU A 124 0.79 6.95 -0.40
C LEU A 124 2.17 7.54 -0.17
#